data_de3ae5991f4b5488f885f4770f5ffc0f
#
_entry.id   de3ae5991f4b5488f885f4770f5ffc0f
#
_cell.length_a   1.000
_cell.length_b   1.000
_cell.length_c   1.000
_cell.angle_alpha   90.00
_cell.angle_beta   90.00
_cell.angle_gamma   90.00
#
_symmetry.space_group_name_H-M   'P 1'
#
loop_
_entity.id
_entity.type
_entity.pdbx_description
1 polymer ?
#
loop_
_entity_poly.entity_id
_entity_poly.type
_entity_poly.pdbx_seq_one_letter_code
_entity_poly.pdbx_strand_id
1 'polypeptide(L)' 'MQDIGFELEGEYVELNQLLKLCDIVDSGGAGKALVASGAVRVDGAVELRKTCKIRAGQVVELEGVRIAVQAADG' A
#
# COMPACT_ATOMS: atom_id res chain seq x y z
N MET A 1 4.25 4.74 -15.42
CA MET A 1 3.91 4.37 -14.03
C MET A 1 2.44 3.99 -13.97
N GLN A 2 2.12 2.89 -13.35
CA GLN A 2 0.75 2.45 -13.19
C GLN A 2 0.13 3.15 -11.97
N ASP A 3 -0.98 3.83 -12.17
CA ASP A 3 -1.73 4.48 -11.09
C ASP A 3 -2.93 3.64 -10.72
N ILE A 4 -3.03 3.32 -9.43
CA ILE A 4 -4.12 2.53 -8.89
C ILE A 4 -4.85 3.37 -7.85
N GLY A 5 -6.18 3.44 -7.97
CA GLY A 5 -7.03 4.04 -6.95
C GLY A 5 -7.56 2.94 -6.04
N PHE A 6 -7.33 3.05 -4.74
CA PHE A 6 -7.82 2.09 -3.76
C PHE A 6 -8.86 2.76 -2.86
N GLU A 7 -10.06 2.21 -2.85
CA GLU A 7 -11.12 2.71 -1.98
C GLU A 7 -11.04 2.02 -0.63
N LEU A 8 -10.73 2.79 0.40
CA LEU A 8 -10.56 2.30 1.76
C LEU A 8 -11.91 2.26 2.47
N GLU A 9 -12.28 1.10 2.98
CA GLU A 9 -13.40 0.95 3.88
C GLU A 9 -12.86 0.89 5.30
N GLY A 10 -13.44 1.71 6.21
CA GLY A 10 -12.95 1.80 7.56
C GLY A 10 -11.85 2.84 7.72
N GLU A 11 -11.09 2.74 8.80
CA GLU A 11 -10.11 3.76 9.17
C GLU A 11 -8.75 3.58 8.55
N TYR A 12 -8.36 2.34 8.26
CA TYR A 12 -7.03 2.04 7.71
C TYR A 12 -7.02 0.66 7.06
N VAL A 13 -5.95 0.42 6.29
CA VAL A 13 -5.61 -0.91 5.79
C VAL A 13 -4.12 -1.12 6.09
N GLU A 14 -3.74 -2.34 6.47
CA GLU A 14 -2.33 -2.64 6.69
C GLU A 14 -1.59 -2.69 5.37
N LEU A 15 -0.37 -2.16 5.35
CA LEU A 15 0.41 -2.01 4.13
C LEU A 15 0.57 -3.33 3.36
N ASN A 16 0.92 -4.43 4.05
CA ASN A 16 1.06 -5.73 3.40
C ASN A 16 -0.26 -6.20 2.77
N GLN A 17 -1.38 -5.92 3.42
CA GLN A 17 -2.70 -6.27 2.89
C GLN A 17 -3.07 -5.41 1.69
N LEU A 18 -2.74 -4.12 1.73
CA LEU A 18 -2.99 -3.22 0.60
C LEU A 18 -2.30 -3.75 -0.66
N LEU A 19 -1.05 -4.17 -0.53
CA LEU A 19 -0.30 -4.70 -1.66
C LEU A 19 -0.95 -5.96 -2.24
N LYS A 20 -1.49 -6.81 -1.39
CA LYS A 20 -2.21 -8.00 -1.81
C LYS A 20 -3.53 -7.63 -2.51
N LEU A 21 -4.28 -6.72 -1.93
CA LEU A 21 -5.58 -6.31 -2.47
C LEU A 21 -5.46 -5.61 -3.83
N CYS A 22 -4.32 -4.97 -4.08
CA CYS A 22 -4.04 -4.33 -5.36
C CYS A 22 -3.35 -5.27 -6.36
N ASP A 23 -3.26 -6.56 -6.04
CA ASP A 23 -2.62 -7.56 -6.89
C ASP A 23 -1.13 -7.31 -7.18
N ILE A 24 -0.47 -6.56 -6.31
CA ILE A 24 0.98 -6.35 -6.44
C ILE A 24 1.72 -7.63 -6.03
N VAL A 25 1.17 -8.33 -5.02
CA VAL A 25 1.70 -9.59 -4.53
C VAL A 25 0.57 -10.60 -4.39
N ASP A 26 0.92 -11.89 -4.29
CA ASP A 26 -0.06 -12.98 -4.22
C ASP A 26 -0.59 -13.24 -2.82
N SER A 27 0.13 -12.81 -1.80
CA SER A 27 -0.22 -13.12 -0.42
C SER A 27 0.24 -12.03 0.53
N GLY A 28 -0.32 -12.03 1.74
CA GLY A 28 0.13 -11.11 2.80
C GLY A 28 1.58 -11.33 3.16
N GLY A 29 2.05 -12.61 3.14
CA GLY A 29 3.45 -12.92 3.41
C GLY A 29 4.38 -12.34 2.36
N ALA A 30 4.01 -12.42 1.08
CA ALA A 30 4.78 -11.80 0.00
C ALA A 30 4.80 -10.29 0.15
N GLY A 31 3.67 -9.69 0.58
CA GLY A 31 3.61 -8.26 0.87
C GLY A 31 4.56 -7.85 1.97
N LYS A 32 4.63 -8.63 3.05
CA LYS A 32 5.56 -8.37 4.14
C LYS A 32 7.02 -8.42 3.69
N ALA A 33 7.36 -9.40 2.86
CA ALA A 33 8.72 -9.51 2.31
C ALA A 33 9.07 -8.31 1.45
N LEU A 34 8.14 -7.85 0.62
CA LEU A 34 8.35 -6.70 -0.24
C LEU A 34 8.60 -5.43 0.56
N VAL A 35 7.80 -5.19 1.60
CA VAL A 35 7.98 -4.03 2.48
C VAL A 35 9.33 -4.10 3.19
N ALA A 36 9.68 -5.27 3.72
CA ALA A 36 10.93 -5.46 4.45
C ALA A 36 12.15 -5.23 3.56
N SER A 37 12.03 -5.39 2.25
CA SER A 37 13.14 -5.19 1.31
C SER A 37 13.47 -3.71 1.10
N GLY A 38 12.63 -2.79 1.57
CA GLY A 38 12.84 -1.35 1.35
C GLY A 38 12.32 -0.85 0.01
N ALA A 39 11.57 -1.68 -0.72
CA ALA A 39 11.08 -1.34 -2.05
C ALA A 39 9.83 -0.45 -2.03
N VAL A 40 9.19 -0.28 -0.88
CA VAL A 40 7.91 0.41 -0.76
C VAL A 40 8.06 1.74 -0.04
N ARG A 41 7.49 2.79 -0.63
CA ARG A 41 7.46 4.12 -0.03
C ARG A 41 6.02 4.49 0.30
N VAL A 42 5.84 5.18 1.42
CA VAL A 42 4.55 5.75 1.81
C VAL A 42 4.75 7.26 1.94
N ASP A 43 3.97 8.01 1.18
CA ASP A 43 4.07 9.48 1.11
C ASP A 43 5.51 9.95 0.82
N GLY A 44 6.20 9.23 -0.05
CA GLY A 44 7.54 9.58 -0.50
C GLY A 44 8.69 9.07 0.36
N ALA A 45 8.41 8.44 1.49
CA ALA A 45 9.45 7.92 2.40
C ALA A 45 9.41 6.39 2.45
N VAL A 46 10.58 5.76 2.46
CA VAL A 46 10.66 4.30 2.57
C VAL A 46 10.00 3.85 3.87
N GLU A 47 9.10 2.89 3.77
CA GLU A 47 8.41 2.33 4.92
C GLU A 47 8.82 0.86 5.08
N LEU A 48 9.38 0.54 6.23
CA LEU A 48 9.84 -0.83 6.52
C LEU A 48 8.89 -1.59 7.45
N ARG A 49 7.90 -0.91 8.02
CA ARG A 49 6.91 -1.56 8.88
C ARG A 49 5.91 -2.31 8.02
N LYS A 50 5.93 -3.61 8.11
CA LYS A 50 5.15 -4.50 7.24
C LYS A 50 3.64 -4.30 7.42
N THR A 51 3.21 -4.00 8.62
CA THR A 51 1.80 -3.80 8.97
C THR A 51 1.48 -2.35 9.27
N CYS A 52 2.25 -1.42 8.67
CA CYS A 52 1.98 0.01 8.78
C CYS A 52 0.54 0.31 8.39
N LYS A 53 -0.15 1.08 9.19
CA LYS A 53 -1.55 1.45 8.93
C LYS A 53 -1.60 2.56 7.89
N ILE A 54 -2.22 2.24 6.76
CA ILE A 54 -2.38 3.19 5.65
C ILE A 54 -3.79 3.74 5.69
N ARG A 55 -3.91 5.06 5.65
CA ARG A 55 -5.19 5.76 5.77
C ARG A 55 -5.53 6.48 4.48
N ALA A 56 -6.77 6.90 4.37
CA ALA A 56 -7.22 7.70 3.22
C ALA A 56 -6.38 8.97 3.10
N GLY A 57 -6.02 9.33 1.89
CA GLY A 57 -5.18 10.49 1.61
C GLY A 57 -3.70 10.16 1.48
N GLN A 58 -3.30 8.95 1.84
CA GLN A 58 -1.90 8.54 1.69
C GLN A 58 -1.65 7.92 0.33
N VAL A 59 -0.41 7.98 -0.13
CA VAL A 59 0.01 7.40 -1.40
C VAL A 59 1.12 6.40 -1.13
N VAL A 60 0.94 5.19 -1.66
CA VAL A 60 1.93 4.11 -1.55
C VAL A 60 2.58 3.94 -2.92
N GLU A 61 3.90 3.95 -2.96
CA GLU A 61 4.66 3.83 -4.20
C GLU A 61 5.68 2.72 -4.13
N LEU A 62 5.83 2.03 -5.24
CA LEU A 62 6.92 1.09 -5.46
C LEU A 62 7.25 1.15 -6.95
N GLU A 63 8.30 0.46 -7.39
CA GLU A 63 8.80 0.60 -8.75
C GLU A 63 7.69 0.38 -9.78
N GLY A 64 7.39 1.41 -10.55
CA GLY A 64 6.41 1.36 -11.63
C GLY A 64 4.96 1.42 -11.20
N VAL A 65 4.67 1.56 -9.89
CA VAL A 65 3.30 1.53 -9.38
C VAL A 65 3.10 2.62 -8.34
N ARG A 66 1.93 3.25 -8.39
CA ARG A 66 1.51 4.27 -7.43
C ARG A 66 0.07 3.98 -7.01
N ILE A 67 -0.15 3.83 -5.73
CA ILE A 67 -1.48 3.54 -5.17
C ILE A 67 -1.95 4.75 -4.38
N ALA A 68 -3.03 5.38 -4.83
CA ALA A 68 -3.68 6.48 -4.13
C ALA A 68 -4.82 5.91 -3.29
N VAL A 69 -4.73 6.06 -1.97
CA VAL A 69 -5.72 5.54 -1.04
C VAL A 69 -6.76 6.62 -0.77
N GLN A 70 -8.03 6.30 -0.99
CA GLN A 70 -9.15 7.24 -0.88
C GLN A 70 -10.22 6.65 0.02
N ALA A 71 -10.99 7.53 0.67
CA ALA A 71 -12.15 7.08 1.44
C ALA A 71 -13.22 6.58 0.49
N ALA A 72 -13.81 5.41 0.80
CA ALA A 72 -14.79 4.77 -0.09
C ALA A 72 -16.08 5.56 -0.24
N ASP A 73 -16.49 6.28 0.80
CA ASP A 73 -17.73 7.04 0.80
C ASP A 73 -17.54 8.50 0.40
N GLY A 74 -16.39 8.79 -0.10
CA GLY A 74 -16.04 10.07 -0.69
C GLY A 74 -16.11 11.27 0.16
#